data_0319a9f66b3afba36283d21efcb9539e
#
_entry.id   0319a9f66b3afba36283d21efcb9539e
#
_cell.length_a   1.000
_cell.length_b   1.000
_cell.length_c   1.000
_cell.angle_alpha   90.00
_cell.angle_beta   90.00
_cell.angle_gamma   90.00
#
_symmetry.space_group_name_H-M   'P 1'
#
loop_
_entity.id
_entity.type
_entity.pdbx_description
1 polymer ?
#
loop_
_entity_poly.entity_id
_entity_poly.type
_entity_poly.pdbx_seq_one_letter_code
_entity_poly.pdbx_strand_id
1 'polypeptide(L)'
;MARPERDILEHAVHTIAEQAVKADELVDEAKAAGGGNHPVTVHAKMLRLELLKVKADLERELEDFSLNCSRCGLDVHWVSGVGVSPGHWAHAEPAPHGEPAV
;
A
#
# COMPACT_ATOMS: atom_id res chain seq x y z
N MET A 1 22.72 7.43 -11.20
CA MET A 1 22.68 7.05 -9.78
C MET A 1 21.52 6.11 -9.55
N ALA A 2 21.71 5.00 -8.87
CA ALA A 2 20.64 4.06 -8.58
C ALA A 2 19.63 4.68 -7.60
N ARG A 3 18.34 4.39 -7.79
CA ARG A 3 17.31 4.83 -6.83
C ARG A 3 17.48 4.04 -5.52
N PRO A 4 17.26 4.68 -4.36
CA PRO A 4 17.23 3.95 -3.11
C PRO A 4 16.17 2.85 -3.16
N GLU A 5 16.48 1.72 -2.57
CA GLU A 5 15.52 0.60 -2.50
C GLU A 5 14.19 1.03 -1.86
N ARG A 6 14.26 1.90 -0.86
CA ARG A 6 13.08 2.45 -0.21
C ARG A 6 12.14 3.13 -1.21
N ASP A 7 12.66 3.96 -2.11
CA ASP A 7 11.83 4.67 -3.11
C ASP A 7 11.18 3.70 -4.07
N ILE A 8 11.89 2.65 -4.45
CA ILE A 8 11.34 1.61 -5.32
C ILE A 8 10.22 0.87 -4.61
N LEU A 9 10.40 0.54 -3.33
CA LEU A 9 9.38 -0.14 -2.54
C LEU A 9 8.15 0.75 -2.33
N GLU A 10 8.33 2.03 -2.02
CA GLU A 10 7.22 2.97 -1.88
C GLU A 10 6.42 3.07 -3.18
N HIS A 11 7.12 3.22 -4.31
CA HIS A 11 6.46 3.31 -5.60
C HIS A 11 5.68 2.03 -5.91
N ALA A 12 6.27 0.88 -5.62
CA ALA A 12 5.61 -0.41 -5.81
C ALA A 12 4.35 -0.55 -4.95
N VAL A 13 4.41 -0.15 -3.68
CA VAL A 13 3.25 -0.18 -2.79
C VAL A 13 2.12 0.67 -3.34
N HIS A 14 2.40 1.89 -3.77
CA HIS A 14 1.37 2.78 -4.32
C HIS A 14 0.79 2.23 -5.60
N THR A 15 1.62 1.69 -6.48
CA THR A 15 1.16 1.09 -7.74
C THR A 15 0.26 -0.11 -7.48
N ILE A 16 0.67 -1.01 -6.58
CA ILE A 16 -0.11 -2.19 -6.24
C ILE A 16 -1.43 -1.80 -5.56
N ALA A 17 -1.40 -0.78 -4.69
CA ALA A 17 -2.61 -0.28 -4.03
C ALA A 17 -3.63 0.25 -5.05
N GLU A 18 -3.17 0.98 -6.06
CA GLU A 18 -4.04 1.46 -7.14
C GLU A 18 -4.65 0.29 -7.93
N GLN A 19 -3.85 -0.72 -8.23
CA GLN A 19 -4.36 -1.91 -8.92
C GLN A 19 -5.37 -2.67 -8.07
N ALA A 20 -5.16 -2.73 -6.76
CA ALA A 20 -6.09 -3.37 -5.84
C ALA A 20 -7.44 -2.65 -5.80
N VAL A 21 -7.44 -1.31 -5.85
CA VAL A 21 -8.67 -0.52 -5.95
C VAL A 21 -9.43 -0.86 -7.23
N LYS A 22 -8.72 -0.93 -8.35
CA LYS A 22 -9.33 -1.28 -9.64
C LYS A 22 -9.90 -2.71 -9.63
N ALA A 23 -9.18 -3.64 -9.02
CA ALA A 23 -9.66 -5.02 -8.89
C ALA A 23 -10.92 -5.08 -8.01
N ASP A 24 -10.98 -4.28 -6.95
CA ASP A 24 -12.15 -4.20 -6.08
C ASP A 24 -13.37 -3.67 -6.85
N GLU A 25 -13.19 -2.63 -7.65
CA GLU A 25 -14.24 -2.10 -8.52
C GLU A 25 -14.71 -3.14 -9.53
N LEU A 26 -13.78 -3.91 -10.09
CA LEU A 26 -14.11 -4.98 -11.03
C LEU A 26 -14.94 -6.08 -10.36
N VAL A 27 -14.64 -6.40 -9.10
CA VAL A 27 -15.44 -7.37 -8.34
C VAL A 27 -16.89 -6.88 -8.23
N ASP A 28 -17.09 -5.60 -7.90
CA ASP A 28 -18.42 -5.02 -7.76
C ASP A 28 -19.18 -5.02 -9.09
N GLU A 29 -18.52 -4.63 -10.18
CA GLU A 29 -19.10 -4.64 -11.52
C GLU A 29 -19.49 -6.04 -11.95
N ALA A 30 -18.62 -7.01 -11.73
CA ALA A 30 -18.87 -8.39 -12.10
C ALA A 30 -20.03 -8.99 -11.31
N LYS A 31 -20.14 -8.68 -10.02
CA LYS A 31 -21.26 -9.12 -9.21
C LYS A 31 -22.58 -8.55 -9.71
N ALA A 32 -22.60 -7.27 -10.06
CA ALA A 32 -23.79 -6.61 -10.58
C ALA A 32 -24.23 -7.20 -11.92
N ALA A 33 -23.27 -7.60 -12.75
CA ALA A 33 -23.57 -8.13 -14.09
C ALA A 33 -23.88 -9.63 -14.09
N GLY A 34 -23.17 -10.44 -13.28
CA GLY A 34 -23.26 -11.89 -13.37
C GLY A 34 -23.42 -12.62 -12.03
N GLY A 35 -23.43 -11.90 -10.92
CA GLY A 35 -23.53 -12.49 -9.58
C GLY A 35 -22.20 -12.97 -9.01
N GLY A 36 -22.25 -13.41 -7.74
CA GLY A 36 -21.05 -13.75 -6.98
C GLY A 36 -20.30 -15.00 -7.45
N ASN A 37 -20.98 -15.89 -8.17
CA ASN A 37 -20.40 -17.15 -8.64
C ASN A 37 -19.99 -17.11 -10.11
N HIS A 38 -20.16 -15.97 -10.77
CA HIS A 38 -19.74 -15.83 -12.16
C HIS A 38 -18.21 -15.97 -12.26
N PRO A 39 -17.66 -16.65 -13.30
CA PRO A 39 -16.22 -16.82 -13.44
C PRO A 39 -15.42 -15.52 -13.35
N VAL A 40 -15.90 -14.43 -13.94
CA VAL A 40 -15.23 -13.13 -13.89
C VAL A 40 -15.15 -12.61 -12.45
N THR A 41 -16.25 -12.76 -11.68
CA THR A 41 -16.30 -12.36 -10.28
C THR A 41 -15.27 -13.15 -9.46
N VAL A 42 -15.21 -14.45 -9.65
CA VAL A 42 -14.27 -15.32 -8.95
C VAL A 42 -12.83 -14.92 -9.25
N HIS A 43 -12.49 -14.74 -10.53
CA HIS A 43 -11.14 -14.34 -10.92
C HIS A 43 -10.78 -12.94 -10.41
N ALA A 44 -11.72 -12.01 -10.43
CA ALA A 44 -11.48 -10.66 -9.91
C ALA A 44 -11.19 -10.68 -8.41
N LYS A 45 -11.92 -11.50 -7.64
CA LYS A 45 -11.65 -11.68 -6.21
C LYS A 45 -10.27 -12.26 -5.96
N MET A 46 -9.86 -13.25 -6.75
CA MET A 46 -8.54 -13.86 -6.61
C MET A 46 -7.44 -12.85 -6.91
N LEU A 47 -7.60 -12.05 -7.96
CA LEU A 47 -6.64 -11.01 -8.31
C LEU A 47 -6.52 -9.99 -7.17
N ARG A 48 -7.65 -9.55 -6.61
CA ARG A 48 -7.63 -8.60 -5.49
C ARG A 48 -6.86 -9.16 -4.30
N LEU A 49 -7.11 -10.43 -3.95
CA LEU A 49 -6.41 -11.07 -2.84
C LEU A 49 -4.90 -11.15 -3.08
N GLU A 50 -4.48 -11.50 -4.28
CA GLU A 50 -3.06 -11.55 -4.63
C GLU A 50 -2.41 -10.18 -4.55
N LEU A 51 -3.08 -9.15 -5.06
CA LEU A 51 -2.57 -7.78 -5.00
C LEU A 51 -2.42 -7.30 -3.56
N LEU A 52 -3.40 -7.58 -2.71
CA LEU A 52 -3.34 -7.21 -1.29
C LEU A 52 -2.23 -7.96 -0.57
N LYS A 53 -2.00 -9.22 -0.91
CA LYS A 53 -0.90 -10.00 -0.34
C LYS A 53 0.46 -9.42 -0.73
N VAL A 54 0.64 -9.10 -2.00
CA VAL A 54 1.89 -8.48 -2.49
C VAL A 54 2.10 -7.13 -1.82
N LYS A 55 1.05 -6.32 -1.72
CA LYS A 55 1.11 -5.04 -1.03
C LYS A 55 1.60 -5.20 0.41
N ALA A 56 1.02 -6.15 1.15
CA ALA A 56 1.39 -6.41 2.54
C ALA A 56 2.86 -6.84 2.64
N ASP A 57 3.34 -7.68 1.73
CA ASP A 57 4.73 -8.11 1.72
C ASP A 57 5.69 -6.95 1.47
N LEU A 58 5.35 -6.07 0.52
CA LEU A 58 6.17 -4.89 0.22
C LEU A 58 6.18 -3.90 1.38
N GLU A 59 5.05 -3.69 2.03
CA GLU A 59 4.98 -2.80 3.18
C GLU A 59 5.76 -3.35 4.36
N ARG A 60 5.79 -4.66 4.54
CA ARG A 60 6.60 -5.29 5.58
C ARG A 60 8.10 -5.01 5.36
N GLU A 61 8.55 -5.04 4.11
CA GLU A 61 9.92 -4.68 3.78
C GLU A 61 10.21 -3.22 4.09
N LEU A 62 9.25 -2.32 3.82
CA LEU A 62 9.39 -0.91 4.16
C LEU A 62 9.49 -0.67 5.66
N GLU A 63 8.82 -1.47 6.48
CA GLU A 63 8.89 -1.36 7.93
C GLU A 63 10.30 -1.56 8.49
N ASP A 64 11.16 -2.29 7.76
CA ASP A 64 12.54 -2.53 8.16
C ASP A 64 13.48 -1.33 7.93
N PHE A 65 13.04 -0.32 7.18
CA PHE A 65 13.84 0.88 6.95
C PHE A 65 13.74 1.86 8.10
N SER A 66 14.89 2.41 8.48
CA SER A 66 14.99 3.46 9.48
C SER A 66 15.38 4.75 8.80
N LEU A 67 14.58 5.79 8.96
CA LEU A 67 14.80 7.09 8.31
C LEU A 67 14.69 8.22 9.33
N ASN A 68 15.27 9.36 8.96
CA ASN A 68 15.08 10.60 9.70
C ASN A 68 14.18 11.52 8.89
N CYS A 69 13.25 12.18 9.57
CA CYS A 69 12.40 13.16 8.93
C CYS A 69 13.25 14.31 8.37
N SER A 70 13.04 14.67 7.12
CA SER A 70 13.78 15.75 6.48
C SER A 70 13.47 17.13 7.05
N ARG A 71 12.36 17.26 7.78
CA ARG A 71 11.90 18.54 8.33
C ARG A 71 12.32 18.77 9.78
N CYS A 72 12.33 17.73 10.59
CA CYS A 72 12.62 17.87 12.03
C CYS A 72 13.73 16.95 12.53
N GLY A 73 14.22 16.02 11.70
CA GLY A 73 15.30 15.11 12.06
C GLY A 73 14.93 13.97 13.00
N LEU A 74 13.67 13.86 13.39
CA LEU A 74 13.20 12.78 14.24
C LEU A 74 13.09 11.47 13.45
N ASP A 75 13.20 10.35 14.16
CA ASP A 75 13.07 9.04 13.53
C ASP A 75 11.66 8.83 12.98
N VAL A 76 11.59 8.24 11.80
CA VAL A 76 10.32 7.88 11.17
C VAL A 76 10.33 6.41 10.76
N HIS A 77 9.17 5.81 10.70
CA HIS A 77 8.99 4.42 10.29
C HIS A 77 7.75 4.31 9.40
N TRP A 78 7.70 3.21 8.65
CA TRP A 78 6.56 2.95 7.78
C TRP A 78 5.42 2.33 8.60
N VAL A 79 4.23 2.91 8.46
CA VAL A 79 3.00 2.36 9.03
C VAL A 79 2.19 1.78 7.89
N SER A 80 2.01 0.47 7.90
CA SER A 80 1.30 -0.23 6.83
C SER A 80 -0.16 0.16 6.77
N GLY A 81 -0.66 0.35 5.54
CA GLY A 81 -2.07 0.66 5.32
C GLY A 81 -2.96 -0.57 5.42
N VAL A 82 -4.25 -0.33 5.60
CA VAL A 82 -5.26 -1.38 5.71
C VAL A 82 -5.96 -1.54 4.37
N GLY A 83 -6.18 -2.79 3.94
CA GLY A 83 -6.88 -3.09 2.70
C GLY A 83 -6.18 -2.50 1.49
N VAL A 84 -6.93 -1.77 0.67
CA VAL A 84 -6.39 -1.15 -0.56
C VAL A 84 -5.68 0.18 -0.32
N SER A 85 -5.71 0.70 0.91
CA SER A 85 -5.04 1.95 1.23
C SER A 85 -3.54 1.72 1.43
N PRO A 86 -2.67 2.52 0.81
CA PRO A 86 -1.23 2.42 1.08
C PRO A 86 -0.93 2.99 2.46
N GLY A 87 0.18 2.52 3.06
CA GLY A 87 0.66 3.08 4.31
C GLY A 87 1.35 4.43 4.12
N HIS A 88 2.01 4.88 5.15
CA HIS A 88 2.72 6.16 5.13
C HIS A 88 3.89 6.14 6.12
N TRP A 89 4.78 7.12 5.97
CA TRP A 89 5.84 7.35 6.95
C TRP A 89 5.28 8.14 8.12
N ALA A 90 5.52 7.67 9.32
CA ALA A 90 5.05 8.32 10.54
C ALA A 90 6.21 8.52 11.52
N HIS A 91 6.15 9.57 12.32
CA HIS A 91 7.14 9.80 13.37
C HIS A 91 6.98 8.80 14.51
N ALA A 92 8.11 8.32 15.04
CA ALA A 92 8.10 7.43 16.20
C ALA A 92 7.60 8.16 17.46
N GLU A 93 7.79 9.50 17.52
CA GLU A 93 7.32 10.35 18.59
C GLU A 93 6.60 11.57 18.00
N PRO A 94 5.78 12.29 18.80
CA PRO A 94 5.11 13.49 18.30
C PRO A 94 6.11 14.49 17.72
N ALA A 95 5.83 14.96 16.52
CA ALA A 95 6.72 15.87 15.80
C ALA A 95 6.19 17.30 15.85
N PRO A 96 7.07 18.31 15.82
CA PRO A 96 6.64 19.71 15.84
C PRO A 96 5.80 20.12 14.63
N HIS A 97 5.95 19.44 13.50
CA HIS A 97 5.19 19.78 12.28
C HIS A 97 4.05 18.79 11.97
N GLY A 98 3.85 17.78 12.80
CA GLY A 98 2.78 16.79 12.61
C GLY A 98 3.02 15.79 11.49
N GLU A 99 2.00 15.02 11.17
CA GLU A 99 2.03 14.03 10.12
C GLU A 99 1.48 14.61 8.80
N PRO A 100 1.88 14.07 7.63
CA PRO A 100 2.81 12.96 7.47
C PRO A 100 4.28 13.36 7.61
N ALA A 101 5.10 12.36 7.96
CA ALA A 101 6.53 12.52 8.02
C ALA A 101 7.12 12.39 6.62
N VAL A 102 7.90 13.31 6.19
CA VAL A 102 8.58 13.33 4.88
C VAL A 102 7.62 13.47 3.71
#